data_08840c334236c115c30283bf5aba66c7
#
_entry.id   08840c334236c115c30283bf5aba66c7
#
_cell.length_a   1.000
_cell.length_b   1.000
_cell.length_c   1.000
_cell.angle_alpha   90.00
_cell.angle_beta   90.00
_cell.angle_gamma   90.00
#
_symmetry.space_group_name_H-M   'P 1'
#
loop_
_entity.id
_entity.type
_entity.pdbx_description
1 polymer ?
#
loop_
_entity_poly.entity_id
_entity_poly.type
_entity_poly.pdbx_seq_one_letter_code
_entity_poly.pdbx_strand_id
1 'polypeptide(L)'
;MKAVIVQTTTSNEEEAKKIAKILIQDKLAACVQLKDIESLYNWDGKLCCERETLLSIKTKKELFSKVKSKILELHSYDTPEIIELDISNISEDYLKFIKENTI
;
A
#
# COMPACT_ATOMS: atom_id res chain seq x y z
N MET A 1 -10.49 0.16 17.35
CA MET A 1 -9.54 -0.11 16.24
C MET A 1 -9.78 0.89 15.12
N LYS A 2 -8.73 1.45 14.58
CA LYS A 2 -8.83 2.43 13.49
C LYS A 2 -8.28 1.81 12.20
N ALA A 3 -9.06 1.90 11.10
CA ALA A 3 -8.63 1.44 9.80
C ALA A 3 -7.97 2.59 9.03
N VAL A 4 -6.98 2.24 8.22
CA VAL A 4 -6.24 3.20 7.38
C VAL A 4 -5.98 2.58 6.01
N ILE A 5 -5.60 3.44 5.07
CA ILE A 5 -5.10 3.00 3.77
C ILE A 5 -3.62 3.37 3.72
N VAL A 6 -2.76 2.37 3.50
CA VAL A 6 -1.34 2.62 3.22
C VAL A 6 -1.19 2.58 1.71
N GLN A 7 -0.53 3.58 1.16
CA GLN A 7 -0.39 3.72 -0.29
C GLN A 7 1.08 3.64 -0.69
N THR A 8 1.35 2.87 -1.72
CA THR A 8 2.67 2.77 -2.34
C THR A 8 2.49 2.60 -3.84
N THR A 9 3.55 2.78 -4.60
CA THR A 9 3.56 2.59 -6.05
C THR A 9 4.74 1.71 -6.44
N THR A 10 4.57 0.96 -7.52
CA THR A 10 5.65 0.14 -8.09
C THR A 10 5.80 0.45 -9.57
N SER A 11 6.96 0.09 -10.13
CA SER A 11 7.25 0.35 -11.54
C SER A 11 6.46 -0.55 -12.49
N ASN A 12 5.92 -1.66 -11.99
CA ASN A 12 5.15 -2.60 -12.79
C ASN A 12 4.16 -3.37 -11.95
N GLU A 13 3.20 -4.00 -12.64
CA GLU A 13 2.13 -4.75 -12.00
C GLU A 13 2.63 -6.02 -11.31
N GLU A 14 3.64 -6.67 -11.86
CA GLU A 14 4.17 -7.91 -11.30
C GLU A 14 4.71 -7.70 -9.90
N GLU A 15 5.52 -6.65 -9.70
CA GLU A 15 6.04 -6.30 -8.38
C GLU A 15 4.93 -5.93 -7.41
N ALA A 16 3.93 -5.17 -7.89
CA ALA A 16 2.78 -4.78 -7.08
C ALA A 16 2.02 -6.00 -6.58
N LYS A 17 1.77 -6.97 -7.45
CA LYS A 17 1.07 -8.20 -7.09
C LYS A 17 1.87 -9.03 -6.07
N LYS A 18 3.18 -9.09 -6.23
CA LYS A 18 4.04 -9.80 -5.29
C LYS A 18 3.94 -9.20 -3.88
N ILE A 19 4.06 -7.88 -3.78
CA ILE A 19 3.95 -7.18 -2.51
C ILE A 19 2.56 -7.40 -1.90
N ALA A 20 1.51 -7.23 -2.72
CA ALA A 20 0.13 -7.39 -2.26
C ALA A 20 -0.12 -8.79 -1.71
N LYS A 21 0.32 -9.83 -2.42
CA LYS A 21 0.12 -11.21 -1.98
C LYS A 21 0.80 -11.50 -0.65
N ILE A 22 2.02 -11.01 -0.47
CA ILE A 22 2.77 -11.24 0.78
C ILE A 22 2.08 -10.53 1.94
N LEU A 23 1.63 -9.28 1.74
CA LEU A 23 0.92 -8.55 2.79
C LEU A 23 -0.35 -9.27 3.23
N ILE A 24 -1.10 -9.81 2.27
CA ILE A 24 -2.33 -10.57 2.56
C ILE A 24 -2.01 -11.89 3.27
N GLN A 25 -1.02 -12.63 2.77
CA GLN A 25 -0.63 -13.92 3.36
C GLN A 25 -0.13 -13.76 4.80
N ASP A 26 0.59 -12.69 5.08
CA ASP A 26 1.11 -12.41 6.43
C ASP A 26 0.07 -11.74 7.32
N LYS A 27 -1.13 -11.52 6.82
CA LYS A 27 -2.22 -10.83 7.53
C LYS A 27 -1.85 -9.44 8.01
N LEU A 28 -0.98 -8.78 7.28
CA LEU A 28 -0.63 -7.38 7.51
C LEU A 28 -1.60 -6.43 6.82
N ALA A 29 -2.35 -6.95 5.86
CA ALA A 29 -3.38 -6.20 5.14
C ALA A 29 -4.60 -7.06 4.92
N ALA A 30 -5.78 -6.46 5.00
CA ALA A 30 -7.04 -7.16 4.75
C ALA A 30 -7.40 -7.18 3.27
N CYS A 31 -7.03 -6.12 2.56
CA CYS A 31 -7.34 -5.97 1.14
C CYS A 31 -6.28 -5.07 0.51
N VAL A 32 -5.84 -5.42 -0.69
CA VAL A 32 -4.95 -4.56 -1.48
C VAL A 32 -5.56 -4.42 -2.86
N GLN A 33 -5.78 -3.17 -3.26
CA GLN A 33 -6.32 -2.87 -4.59
C GLN A 33 -5.24 -2.23 -5.44
N LEU A 34 -5.18 -2.61 -6.70
CA LEU A 34 -4.17 -2.15 -7.65
C LEU A 34 -4.83 -1.32 -8.75
N LYS A 35 -4.13 -0.28 -9.17
CA LYS A 35 -4.59 0.62 -10.23
C LYS A 35 -3.41 1.12 -11.04
N ASP A 36 -3.54 1.15 -12.36
CA ASP A 36 -2.54 1.76 -13.23
C ASP A 36 -2.69 3.27 -13.18
N ILE A 37 -1.56 3.95 -12.98
CA ILE A 37 -1.52 5.41 -12.90
C ILE A 37 -0.37 5.95 -13.73
N GLU A 38 -0.40 7.26 -13.96
CA GLU A 38 0.72 8.00 -14.52
C GLU A 38 1.22 8.97 -13.45
N SER A 39 2.52 8.95 -13.20
CA SER A 39 3.14 9.79 -12.17
C SER A 39 4.10 10.77 -12.80
N LEU A 40 3.98 12.03 -12.41
CA LEU A 40 4.89 13.09 -12.84
C LEU A 40 5.59 13.62 -11.59
N TYR A 41 6.92 13.69 -11.64
CA TYR A 41 7.69 14.13 -10.47
C TYR A 41 9.08 14.56 -10.90
N ASN A 42 9.78 15.25 -10.01
CA ASN A 42 11.18 15.61 -10.22
C ASN A 42 12.07 14.59 -9.55
N TRP A 43 13.04 14.11 -10.29
CA TRP A 43 14.07 13.21 -9.76
C TRP A 43 15.41 13.63 -10.33
N ASP A 44 16.39 13.88 -9.44
CA ASP A 44 17.74 14.29 -9.81
C ASP A 44 17.73 15.50 -10.74
N GLY A 45 16.87 16.49 -10.44
CA GLY A 45 16.75 17.72 -11.20
C GLY A 45 16.04 17.59 -12.54
N LYS A 46 15.43 16.44 -12.82
CA LYS A 46 14.75 16.17 -14.10
C LYS A 46 13.29 15.88 -13.88
N LEU A 47 12.46 16.34 -14.81
CA LEU A 47 11.04 15.98 -14.83
C LEU A 47 10.91 14.55 -15.35
N CYS A 48 10.31 13.70 -14.55
CA CYS A 48 10.00 12.32 -14.90
C CYS A 48 8.49 12.17 -15.10
N CYS A 49 8.12 11.36 -16.08
CA CYS A 49 6.73 11.05 -16.38
C CYS A 49 6.69 9.55 -16.64
N GLU A 50 6.17 8.78 -15.70
CA GLU A 50 6.23 7.31 -15.74
C GLU A 50 4.90 6.67 -15.42
N ARG A 51 4.66 5.51 -16.04
CA ARG A 51 3.53 4.66 -15.67
C ARG A 51 3.93 3.86 -14.44
N GLU A 52 3.02 3.80 -13.48
CA GLU A 52 3.23 3.03 -12.26
C GLU A 52 1.96 2.26 -11.89
N THR A 53 2.11 1.30 -11.01
CA THR A 53 0.97 0.60 -10.40
C THR A 53 0.84 1.10 -8.97
N LEU A 54 -0.34 1.62 -8.65
CA LEU A 54 -0.68 2.10 -7.31
C LEU A 54 -1.27 0.97 -6.51
N LEU A 55 -0.79 0.81 -5.26
CA LEU A 55 -1.38 -0.12 -4.31
C LEU A 55 -2.10 0.67 -3.23
N SER A 56 -3.37 0.34 -3.02
CA SER A 56 -4.16 0.84 -1.88
C SER A 56 -4.32 -0.31 -0.90
N ILE A 57 -3.62 -0.22 0.22
CA ILE A 57 -3.49 -1.28 1.22
C ILE A 57 -4.37 -0.95 2.40
N LYS A 58 -5.43 -1.72 2.62
CA LYS A 58 -6.38 -1.47 3.71
C LYS A 58 -6.02 -2.33 4.90
N THR A 59 -5.76 -1.68 6.04
CA THR A 59 -5.25 -2.34 7.22
C THR A 59 -5.60 -1.55 8.48
N LYS A 60 -5.10 -2.01 9.62
CA LYS A 60 -5.22 -1.32 10.90
C LYS A 60 -4.10 -0.28 11.04
N LYS A 61 -4.40 0.83 11.69
CA LYS A 61 -3.42 1.88 11.95
C LYS A 61 -2.16 1.35 12.66
N GLU A 62 -2.35 0.48 13.64
CA GLU A 62 -1.24 -0.07 14.43
C GLU A 62 -0.30 -0.97 13.60
N LEU A 63 -0.72 -1.38 12.40
CA LEU A 63 0.11 -2.22 11.53
C LEU A 63 0.95 -1.41 10.54
N PHE A 64 0.83 -0.09 10.54
CA PHE A 64 1.57 0.75 9.58
C PHE A 64 3.07 0.43 9.56
N SER A 65 3.70 0.37 10.73
CA SER A 65 5.15 0.12 10.81
C SER A 65 5.54 -1.24 10.21
N LYS A 66 4.72 -2.27 10.46
CA LYS A 66 4.99 -3.60 9.91
C LYS A 66 4.77 -3.65 8.40
N VAL A 67 3.71 -2.99 7.91
CA VAL A 67 3.45 -2.87 6.48
C VAL A 67 4.60 -2.12 5.81
N LYS A 68 5.01 -1.00 6.37
CA LYS A 68 6.13 -0.22 5.87
C LYS A 68 7.41 -1.05 5.78
N SER A 69 7.74 -1.79 6.85
CA SER A 69 8.95 -2.63 6.86
C SER A 69 8.90 -3.70 5.77
N LYS A 70 7.74 -4.32 5.59
CA LYS A 70 7.59 -5.34 4.56
C LYS A 70 7.72 -4.75 3.15
N ILE A 71 7.14 -3.57 2.92
CA ILE A 71 7.26 -2.89 1.63
C ILE A 71 8.74 -2.57 1.35
N LEU A 72 9.44 -2.01 2.33
CA LEU A 72 10.86 -1.66 2.16
C LEU A 72 11.72 -2.89 1.87
N GLU A 73 11.40 -4.02 2.48
CA GLU A 73 12.12 -5.27 2.25
C GLU A 73 11.95 -5.77 0.81
N LEU A 74 10.76 -5.61 0.23
CA LEU A 74 10.40 -6.19 -1.07
C LEU A 74 10.53 -5.23 -2.24
N HIS A 75 10.59 -3.93 -1.99
CA HIS A 75 10.51 -2.91 -3.04
C HIS A 75 11.82 -2.73 -3.78
N SER A 76 11.73 -2.53 -5.10
CA SER A 76 12.90 -2.29 -5.95
C SER A 76 13.43 -0.86 -5.90
N TYR A 77 12.58 0.11 -5.47
CA TYR A 77 13.00 1.51 -5.37
C TYR A 77 13.82 1.74 -4.10
N ASP A 78 14.81 2.61 -4.17
CA ASP A 78 15.56 3.07 -3.00
C ASP A 78 14.67 3.92 -2.09
N THR A 79 13.81 4.75 -2.69
CA THR A 79 12.93 5.66 -1.96
C THR A 79 11.48 5.48 -2.44
N PRO A 80 10.81 4.39 -2.02
CA PRO A 80 9.43 4.19 -2.44
C PRO A 80 8.47 5.13 -1.70
N GLU A 81 7.36 5.47 -2.37
CA GLU A 81 6.27 6.17 -1.70
C GLU A 81 5.64 5.23 -0.69
N ILE A 82 5.57 5.64 0.57
CA ILE A 82 4.85 4.91 1.62
C ILE A 82 4.16 5.94 2.48
N ILE A 83 2.85 6.10 2.27
CA ILE A 83 2.06 7.08 3.02
C ILE A 83 0.85 6.40 3.63
N GLU A 84 0.32 7.01 4.70
CA GLU A 84 -0.89 6.53 5.34
C GLU A 84 -1.99 7.56 5.15
N LEU A 85 -3.17 7.09 4.71
CA LEU A 85 -4.36 7.90 4.59
C LEU A 85 -5.35 7.47 5.66
N ASP A 86 -5.82 8.43 6.46
CA ASP A 86 -6.84 8.14 7.47
C ASP A 86 -8.18 7.89 6.80
N ILE A 87 -8.92 6.92 7.33
CA ILE A 87 -10.29 6.64 6.90
C ILE A 87 -11.21 7.29 7.94
N SER A 88 -11.86 8.40 7.56
CA SER A 88 -12.74 9.13 8.48
C SER A 88 -14.04 8.39 8.77
N ASN A 89 -14.59 7.75 7.75
CA ASN A 89 -15.86 7.03 7.86
C ASN A 89 -15.73 5.68 7.16
N ILE A 90 -16.29 4.67 7.75
CA ILE A 90 -16.26 3.30 7.23
C ILE A 90 -17.51 2.57 7.72
N SER A 91 -18.07 1.71 6.90
CA SER A 91 -19.21 0.90 7.33
C SER A 91 -18.76 -0.10 8.38
N GLU A 92 -19.67 -0.44 9.30
CA GLU A 92 -19.39 -1.40 10.39
C GLU A 92 -18.94 -2.76 9.86
N ASP A 93 -19.61 -3.24 8.82
CA ASP A 93 -19.29 -4.55 8.25
C ASP A 93 -17.90 -4.58 7.62
N TYR A 94 -17.54 -3.51 6.92
CA TYR A 94 -16.22 -3.46 6.31
C TYR A 94 -15.11 -3.29 7.34
N LEU A 95 -15.36 -2.52 8.40
CA LEU A 95 -14.41 -2.39 9.51
C LEU A 95 -14.18 -3.75 10.17
N LYS A 96 -15.25 -4.52 10.37
CA LYS A 96 -15.17 -5.87 10.91
C LYS A 96 -14.34 -6.78 9.99
N PHE A 97 -14.54 -6.67 8.68
CA PHE A 97 -13.76 -7.43 7.70
C PHE A 97 -12.27 -7.13 7.86
N ILE A 98 -11.87 -5.86 7.96
CA ILE A 98 -10.47 -5.49 8.14
C ILE A 98 -9.93 -6.06 9.45
N LYS A 99 -10.69 -5.93 10.53
CA LYS A 99 -10.29 -6.43 11.84
C LYS A 99 -10.07 -7.94 11.84
N GLU A 100 -10.96 -8.68 11.22
CA GLU A 100 -10.91 -10.15 11.21
C GLU A 100 -9.83 -10.72 10.30
N ASN A 101 -9.36 -9.96 9.32
CA ASN A 101 -8.39 -10.42 8.33
C ASN A 101 -7.00 -9.83 8.50
N THR A 102 -6.72 -9.25 9.66
CA THR A 102 -5.39 -8.75 10.03
C THR A 102 -5.02 -9.25 11.42
N ILE A 103 -3.72 -9.31 11.69
CA ILE A 103 -3.21 -9.74 12.99
C ILE A 103 -3.44 -8.71 14.09
#